data_5c34d7b321881d96dff0091c2c28fc81
#
_entry.id   5c34d7b321881d96dff0091c2c28fc81
#
_cell.length_a   1.000
_cell.length_b   1.000
_cell.length_c   1.000
_cell.angle_alpha   90.00
_cell.angle_beta   90.00
_cell.angle_gamma   90.00
#
_symmetry.space_group_name_H-M   'P 1'
#
loop_
_entity.id
_entity.type
_entity.pdbx_description
1 polymer ?
#
loop_
_entity_poly.entity_id
_entity_poly.type
_entity_poly.pdbx_seq_one_letter_code
_entity_poly.pdbx_strand_id
1 'polypeptide(L)'
;EIGPKGKKVVAVASDWPGLERGAKTGQDAIERLRSYSLRYSQVAKRAEMEAEFDAITNVDVVEQYSGTGSTDFWGISFAFSSIDKQDMSGDELERELTLMQACWAFFDDVRKRVSAEMQKGPRGGGRDRDHIVQHALSTEQKAFAKMVGVLTADDALATDSGLKAYRDAYDQAIRSYHAQGKLAGKVAKWPLRYLIRHAAFHTLDHAWEMEDKDLTAK
;
A
#
# COMPACT_ATOMS: atom_id res chain seq x y z
N GLU A 1 2.44 2.15 15.05
CA GLU A 1 1.54 1.08 15.51
C GLU A 1 2.32 0.02 16.25
N ILE A 2 1.86 -0.38 17.45
CA ILE A 2 2.55 -1.36 18.31
C ILE A 2 1.67 -2.59 18.45
N GLY A 3 2.17 -3.77 18.09
CA GLY A 3 1.45 -5.02 18.27
C GLY A 3 1.12 -5.29 19.75
N PRO A 4 -0.03 -5.91 20.07
CA PRO A 4 -0.54 -6.02 21.45
C PRO A 4 0.38 -6.83 22.38
N LYS A 5 1.27 -7.65 21.83
CA LYS A 5 2.29 -8.40 22.59
C LYS A 5 3.68 -7.79 22.47
N GLY A 6 3.81 -6.62 21.82
CA GLY A 6 5.07 -5.93 21.60
C GLY A 6 6.08 -6.70 20.74
N LYS A 7 5.65 -7.71 19.97
CA LYS A 7 6.56 -8.50 19.14
C LYS A 7 7.00 -7.77 17.88
N LYS A 8 6.15 -6.88 17.38
CA LYS A 8 6.39 -6.06 16.20
C LYS A 8 5.86 -4.64 16.42
N VAL A 9 6.56 -3.71 15.83
CA VAL A 9 6.19 -2.30 15.74
C VAL A 9 6.22 -1.91 14.26
N VAL A 10 5.25 -1.13 13.82
CA VAL A 10 5.18 -0.64 12.43
C VAL A 10 5.24 0.87 12.44
N ALA A 11 6.23 1.42 11.76
CA ALA A 11 6.30 2.84 11.41
C ALA A 11 5.50 3.07 10.12
N VAL A 12 4.60 4.04 10.13
CA VAL A 12 3.74 4.43 9.02
C VAL A 12 3.95 5.90 8.73
N ALA A 13 4.28 6.25 7.50
CA ALA A 13 4.34 7.63 7.05
C ALA A 13 2.93 8.07 6.62
N SER A 14 2.25 8.83 7.47
CA SER A 14 0.85 9.25 7.22
C SER A 14 0.70 10.11 5.97
N ASP A 15 1.71 10.93 5.66
CA ASP A 15 1.70 11.84 4.51
C ASP A 15 2.11 11.20 3.18
N TRP A 16 2.59 9.94 3.25
CA TRP A 16 3.12 9.20 2.10
C TRP A 16 2.50 7.80 2.02
N PRO A 17 1.26 7.68 1.54
CA PRO A 17 0.56 6.40 1.38
C PRO A 17 1.42 5.31 0.76
N GLY A 18 1.45 4.15 1.41
CA GLY A 18 2.28 3.02 0.96
C GLY A 18 3.66 2.93 1.62
N LEU A 19 4.16 4.01 2.23
CA LEU A 19 5.43 3.97 2.95
C LEU A 19 5.21 3.56 4.41
N GLU A 20 5.28 2.26 4.69
CA GLU A 20 5.25 1.71 6.03
C GLU A 20 6.22 0.54 6.18
N ARG A 21 6.85 0.40 7.35
CA ARG A 21 7.80 -0.69 7.62
C ARG A 21 7.73 -1.17 9.06
N GLY A 22 7.69 -2.50 9.20
CA GLY A 22 7.68 -3.16 10.49
C GLY A 22 9.05 -3.67 10.92
N ALA A 23 9.32 -3.63 12.22
CA ALA A 23 10.48 -4.22 12.85
C ALA A 23 10.16 -4.73 14.28
N LYS A 24 11.18 -5.14 15.04
CA LYS A 24 10.99 -5.62 16.42
C LYS A 24 10.82 -4.47 17.42
N THR A 25 11.43 -3.33 17.15
CA THR A 25 11.38 -2.15 18.02
C THR A 25 10.91 -0.93 17.21
N GLY A 26 10.46 0.12 17.90
CA GLY A 26 10.07 1.38 17.26
C GLY A 26 11.25 2.05 16.56
N GLN A 27 12.42 2.03 17.17
CA GLN A 27 13.65 2.58 16.58
C GLN A 27 14.00 1.85 15.28
N ASP A 28 14.05 0.52 15.29
CA ASP A 28 14.34 -0.28 14.09
C ASP A 28 13.28 -0.08 13.00
N ALA A 29 11.99 0.11 13.37
CA ALA A 29 10.93 0.36 12.41
C ALA A 29 11.10 1.69 11.69
N ILE A 30 11.47 2.76 12.42
CA ILE A 30 11.76 4.09 11.87
C ILE A 30 13.01 4.04 10.98
N GLU A 31 14.08 3.39 11.42
CA GLU A 31 15.29 3.23 10.63
C GLU A 31 15.01 2.45 9.33
N ARG A 32 14.23 1.40 9.43
CA ARG A 32 13.82 0.63 8.25
C ARG A 32 12.93 1.45 7.32
N LEU A 33 12.00 2.24 7.84
CA LEU A 33 11.19 3.14 7.03
C LEU A 33 12.07 4.16 6.29
N ARG A 34 13.04 4.78 6.97
CA ARG A 34 14.01 5.68 6.36
C ARG A 34 14.85 4.99 5.27
N SER A 35 15.27 3.75 5.48
CA SER A 35 16.04 3.01 4.47
C SER A 35 15.27 2.75 3.17
N TYR A 36 13.95 2.84 3.20
CA TYR A 36 13.08 2.72 2.02
C TYR A 36 12.80 4.05 1.32
N SER A 37 13.26 5.20 1.85
CA SER A 37 13.01 6.51 1.23
C SER A 37 13.51 6.58 -0.21
N LEU A 38 14.72 6.05 -0.50
CA LEU A 38 15.25 6.03 -1.86
C LEU A 38 14.38 5.19 -2.82
N ARG A 39 13.80 4.12 -2.34
CA ARG A 39 12.87 3.30 -3.15
C ARG A 39 11.54 4.01 -3.36
N TYR A 40 11.04 4.68 -2.34
CA TYR A 40 9.78 5.42 -2.41
C TYR A 40 9.89 6.69 -3.26
N SER A 41 11.08 7.29 -3.41
CA SER A 41 11.29 8.46 -4.30
C SER A 41 10.84 8.16 -5.74
N GLN A 42 10.90 6.90 -6.18
CA GLN A 42 10.37 6.48 -7.49
C GLN A 42 8.85 6.63 -7.59
N VAL A 43 8.13 6.48 -6.48
CA VAL A 43 6.68 6.70 -6.39
C VAL A 43 6.39 8.20 -6.35
N ALA A 44 7.10 8.94 -5.49
CA ALA A 44 6.97 10.40 -5.40
C ALA A 44 7.22 11.09 -6.75
N LYS A 45 8.23 10.61 -7.50
CA LYS A 45 8.50 11.10 -8.86
C LYS A 45 7.35 10.85 -9.84
N ARG A 46 6.72 9.66 -9.80
CA ARG A 46 5.55 9.36 -10.63
C ARG A 46 4.32 10.18 -10.27
N ALA A 47 4.23 10.58 -9.01
CA ALA A 47 3.20 11.47 -8.49
C ALA A 47 3.50 12.96 -8.73
N GLU A 48 4.63 13.30 -9.36
CA GLU A 48 5.12 14.69 -9.52
C GLU A 48 5.37 15.41 -8.18
N MET A 49 5.68 14.63 -7.13
CA MET A 49 5.94 15.11 -5.75
C MET A 49 7.39 14.85 -5.31
N GLU A 50 8.32 14.62 -6.24
CA GLU A 50 9.72 14.30 -5.94
C GLU A 50 10.38 15.40 -5.10
N ALA A 51 10.22 16.67 -5.50
CA ALA A 51 10.81 17.79 -4.78
C ALA A 51 10.29 17.94 -3.34
N GLU A 52 9.00 17.67 -3.11
CA GLU A 52 8.39 17.66 -1.78
C GLU A 52 8.96 16.52 -0.94
N PHE A 53 9.07 15.33 -1.53
CA PHE A 53 9.61 14.15 -0.83
C PHE A 53 11.09 14.30 -0.49
N ASP A 54 11.90 14.82 -1.41
CA ASP A 54 13.34 15.03 -1.22
C ASP A 54 13.66 16.13 -0.21
N ALA A 55 12.73 17.05 0.02
CA ALA A 55 12.87 18.10 1.04
C ALA A 55 12.67 17.57 2.48
N ILE A 56 12.24 16.31 2.67
CA ILE A 56 12.05 15.73 3.99
C ILE A 56 13.40 15.45 4.65
N THR A 57 13.69 16.17 5.71
CA THR A 57 14.93 16.01 6.49
C THR A 57 14.73 15.22 7.78
N ASN A 58 13.53 15.24 8.34
CA ASN A 58 13.20 14.63 9.62
C ASN A 58 11.99 13.70 9.54
N VAL A 59 11.93 12.76 10.46
CA VAL A 59 10.77 11.91 10.71
C VAL A 59 10.39 12.08 12.17
N ASP A 60 9.22 12.64 12.40
CA ASP A 60 8.67 12.86 13.73
C ASP A 60 7.60 11.82 14.06
N VAL A 61 7.66 11.26 15.26
CA VAL A 61 6.61 10.34 15.74
C VAL A 61 5.48 11.16 16.31
N VAL A 62 4.42 11.33 15.54
CA VAL A 62 3.25 12.15 15.91
C VAL A 62 2.21 11.38 16.73
N GLU A 63 2.19 10.05 16.61
CA GLU A 63 1.26 9.20 17.34
C GLU A 63 1.85 7.79 17.58
N GLN A 64 1.52 7.21 18.73
CA GLN A 64 1.73 5.79 19.02
C GLN A 64 0.39 5.17 19.41
N TYR A 65 0.01 4.07 18.77
CA TYR A 65 -1.28 3.42 19.00
C TYR A 65 -1.16 1.89 18.97
N SER A 66 -2.16 1.25 19.58
CA SER A 66 -2.20 -0.22 19.65
C SER A 66 -2.60 -0.82 18.30
N GLY A 67 -1.82 -1.77 17.85
CA GLY A 67 -2.11 -2.63 16.72
C GLY A 67 -2.97 -3.83 17.08
N THR A 68 -2.98 -4.81 16.20
CA THR A 68 -3.73 -6.07 16.33
C THR A 68 -2.80 -7.26 16.47
N GLY A 69 -3.35 -8.45 16.72
CA GLY A 69 -2.58 -9.70 16.68
C GLY A 69 -1.91 -9.94 15.32
N SER A 70 -2.51 -9.45 14.25
CA SER A 70 -1.92 -9.49 12.90
C SER A 70 -0.70 -8.59 12.77
N THR A 71 -0.66 -7.45 13.47
CA THR A 71 0.53 -6.59 13.55
C THR A 71 1.71 -7.33 14.16
N ASP A 72 1.49 -8.03 15.28
CA ASP A 72 2.54 -8.87 15.90
C ASP A 72 3.00 -10.04 15.03
N PHE A 73 2.11 -10.56 14.19
CA PHE A 73 2.42 -11.71 13.34
C PHE A 73 3.14 -11.29 12.04
N TRP A 74 2.56 -10.35 11.31
CA TRP A 74 3.06 -9.95 9.98
C TRP A 74 4.06 -8.80 10.03
N GLY A 75 3.96 -7.89 11.02
CA GLY A 75 4.72 -6.64 11.04
C GLY A 75 4.22 -5.64 9.99
N ILE A 76 2.90 -5.60 9.81
CA ILE A 76 2.16 -4.72 8.90
C ILE A 76 1.12 -3.97 9.74
N SER A 77 0.72 -2.77 9.31
CA SER A 77 -0.32 -1.98 9.96
C SER A 77 -1.70 -2.58 9.73
N PHE A 78 -2.41 -2.92 10.82
CA PHE A 78 -3.76 -3.47 10.81
C PHE A 78 -4.72 -2.75 11.77
N ALA A 79 -4.31 -1.59 12.29
CA ALA A 79 -5.15 -0.75 13.13
C ALA A 79 -5.19 0.68 12.60
N PHE A 80 -6.18 1.44 13.05
CA PHE A 80 -6.42 2.80 12.59
C PHE A 80 -5.85 3.80 13.61
N SER A 81 -4.98 4.69 13.14
CA SER A 81 -4.52 5.85 13.90
C SER A 81 -5.64 6.88 14.11
N SER A 82 -5.40 7.89 14.91
CA SER A 82 -6.29 9.05 15.00
C SER A 82 -6.32 9.83 13.68
N ILE A 83 -5.19 9.86 12.95
CA ILE A 83 -5.07 10.51 11.63
C ILE A 83 -5.92 9.76 10.60
N ASP A 84 -5.89 8.42 10.59
CA ASP A 84 -6.73 7.63 9.67
C ASP A 84 -8.23 7.93 9.82
N LYS A 85 -8.66 8.32 11.02
CA LYS A 85 -10.07 8.58 11.36
C LYS A 85 -10.52 10.02 11.09
N GLN A 86 -9.60 10.90 10.74
CA GLN A 86 -9.93 12.28 10.40
C GLN A 86 -10.59 12.35 9.02
N ASP A 87 -11.52 13.26 8.90
CA ASP A 87 -12.08 13.59 7.60
C ASP A 87 -10.98 14.13 6.67
N MET A 88 -11.13 13.86 5.38
CA MET A 88 -10.22 14.33 4.35
C MET A 88 -10.87 15.51 3.60
N SER A 89 -10.11 16.56 3.37
CA SER A 89 -10.48 17.58 2.38
C SER A 89 -10.42 17.00 0.96
N GLY A 90 -10.98 17.71 -0.01
CA GLY A 90 -10.87 17.31 -1.42
C GLY A 90 -9.41 17.28 -1.90
N ASP A 91 -8.62 18.27 -1.51
CA ASP A 91 -7.19 18.35 -1.90
C ASP A 91 -6.35 17.21 -1.29
N GLU A 92 -6.60 16.86 -0.02
CA GLU A 92 -5.97 15.69 0.61
C GLU A 92 -6.33 14.39 -0.08
N LEU A 93 -7.60 14.21 -0.45
CA LEU A 93 -8.04 13.05 -1.21
C LEU A 93 -7.33 12.95 -2.56
N GLU A 94 -7.27 14.05 -3.32
CA GLU A 94 -6.60 14.07 -4.62
C GLU A 94 -5.12 13.73 -4.49
N ARG A 95 -4.44 14.26 -3.46
CA ARG A 95 -3.04 13.97 -3.18
C ARG A 95 -2.83 12.47 -2.87
N GLU A 96 -3.64 11.91 -1.98
CA GLU A 96 -3.51 10.50 -1.60
C GLU A 96 -3.85 9.55 -2.75
N LEU A 97 -4.86 9.88 -3.57
CA LEU A 97 -5.18 9.11 -4.77
C LEU A 97 -4.09 9.18 -5.82
N THR A 98 -3.47 10.34 -6.03
CA THR A 98 -2.32 10.50 -6.93
C THR A 98 -1.16 9.61 -6.51
N LEU A 99 -0.85 9.55 -5.21
CA LEU A 99 0.19 8.67 -4.67
C LEU A 99 -0.20 7.18 -4.80
N MET A 100 -1.45 6.81 -4.55
CA MET A 100 -1.92 5.43 -4.76
C MET A 100 -1.82 5.00 -6.23
N GLN A 101 -2.21 5.88 -7.17
CA GLN A 101 -2.08 5.65 -8.61
C GLN A 101 -0.61 5.51 -9.02
N ALA A 102 0.29 6.31 -8.43
CA ALA A 102 1.73 6.19 -8.63
C ALA A 102 2.27 4.84 -8.13
N CYS A 103 1.73 4.31 -7.01
CA CYS A 103 2.05 2.97 -6.54
C CYS A 103 1.61 1.89 -7.53
N TRP A 104 0.43 2.01 -8.13
CA TRP A 104 -0.03 1.10 -9.19
C TRP A 104 0.87 1.15 -10.43
N ALA A 105 1.23 2.35 -10.88
CA ALA A 105 2.12 2.52 -12.02
C ALA A 105 3.51 1.91 -11.75
N PHE A 106 4.06 2.12 -10.55
CA PHE A 106 5.32 1.51 -10.14
C PHE A 106 5.24 -0.02 -10.13
N PHE A 107 4.18 -0.59 -9.55
CA PHE A 107 3.95 -2.04 -9.56
C PHE A 107 3.86 -2.60 -10.98
N ASP A 108 3.16 -1.90 -11.89
CA ASP A 108 3.02 -2.33 -13.28
C ASP A 108 4.34 -2.30 -14.03
N ASP A 109 5.21 -1.32 -13.77
CA ASP A 109 6.55 -1.26 -14.33
C ASP A 109 7.42 -2.41 -13.80
N VAL A 110 7.35 -2.68 -12.49
CA VAL A 110 8.11 -3.77 -11.86
C VAL A 110 7.69 -5.12 -12.44
N ARG A 111 6.40 -5.45 -12.46
CA ARG A 111 5.92 -6.75 -12.96
C ARG A 111 6.28 -7.02 -14.43
N LYS A 112 6.50 -5.97 -15.23
CA LYS A 112 6.87 -6.08 -16.64
C LYS A 112 8.37 -6.32 -16.86
N ARG A 113 9.23 -5.83 -15.94
CA ARG A 113 10.69 -5.84 -16.13
C ARG A 113 11.43 -6.94 -15.38
N VAL A 114 10.85 -7.50 -14.32
CA VAL A 114 11.47 -8.54 -13.50
C VAL A 114 11.32 -9.92 -14.13
N SER A 115 12.20 -10.85 -13.79
CA SER A 115 12.15 -12.24 -14.24
C SER A 115 10.82 -12.93 -13.88
N ALA A 116 10.38 -13.87 -14.71
CA ALA A 116 9.20 -14.68 -14.41
C ALA A 116 9.43 -15.59 -13.21
N GLU A 117 10.59 -16.22 -13.15
CA GLU A 117 11.06 -16.98 -11.99
C GLU A 117 11.68 -16.04 -10.97
N MET A 118 11.44 -16.30 -9.70
CA MET A 118 11.91 -15.50 -8.59
C MET A 118 12.90 -16.28 -7.72
N GLN A 119 13.81 -15.57 -7.07
CA GLN A 119 14.72 -16.18 -6.09
C GLN A 119 13.92 -16.91 -5.03
N LYS A 120 14.19 -18.20 -4.88
CA LYS A 120 13.56 -19.03 -3.85
C LYS A 120 14.23 -18.82 -2.50
N GLY A 121 13.46 -18.94 -1.44
CA GLY A 121 13.99 -18.94 -0.08
C GLY A 121 14.91 -20.14 0.20
N PRO A 122 15.64 -20.14 1.34
CA PRO A 122 16.63 -21.19 1.68
C PRO A 122 16.06 -22.61 1.71
N ARG A 123 14.74 -22.76 1.82
CA ARG A 123 14.04 -24.05 1.83
C ARG A 123 13.35 -24.36 0.49
N GLY A 124 13.71 -23.65 -0.59
CA GLY A 124 13.09 -23.81 -1.91
C GLY A 124 11.66 -23.25 -2.04
N GLY A 125 11.11 -22.66 -0.97
CA GLY A 125 9.80 -22.03 -0.99
C GLY A 125 9.83 -20.60 -1.53
N GLY A 126 8.68 -20.13 -1.95
CA GLY A 126 8.47 -18.77 -2.45
C GLY A 126 7.52 -18.74 -3.64
N ARG A 127 7.01 -17.55 -3.92
CA ARG A 127 6.12 -17.31 -5.07
C ARG A 127 6.95 -16.81 -6.24
N ASP A 128 6.60 -17.20 -7.46
CA ASP A 128 7.10 -16.61 -8.68
C ASP A 128 6.33 -15.32 -9.00
N ARG A 129 6.85 -14.51 -9.92
CA ARG A 129 6.28 -13.20 -10.29
C ARG A 129 4.76 -13.26 -10.51
N ASP A 130 4.29 -14.18 -11.32
CA ASP A 130 2.87 -14.24 -11.70
C ASP A 130 1.96 -14.58 -10.50
N HIS A 131 2.45 -15.41 -9.58
CA HIS A 131 1.75 -15.68 -8.31
C HIS A 131 1.73 -14.46 -7.37
N ILE A 132 2.81 -13.66 -7.33
CA ILE A 132 2.85 -12.42 -6.56
C ILE A 132 1.86 -11.42 -7.16
N VAL A 133 1.87 -11.25 -8.48
CA VAL A 133 0.96 -10.35 -9.20
C VAL A 133 -0.50 -10.77 -8.99
N GLN A 134 -0.81 -12.04 -9.18
CA GLN A 134 -2.17 -12.56 -8.96
C GLN A 134 -2.63 -12.32 -7.51
N HIS A 135 -1.77 -12.57 -6.53
CA HIS A 135 -2.08 -12.31 -5.13
C HIS A 135 -2.35 -10.83 -4.87
N ALA A 136 -1.49 -9.94 -5.34
CA ALA A 136 -1.62 -8.50 -5.14
C ALA A 136 -2.95 -7.98 -5.74
N LEU A 137 -3.23 -8.31 -6.99
CA LEU A 137 -4.43 -7.87 -7.69
C LEU A 137 -5.72 -8.48 -7.11
N SER A 138 -5.70 -9.78 -6.78
CA SER A 138 -6.88 -10.41 -6.19
C SER A 138 -7.19 -9.92 -4.77
N THR A 139 -6.17 -9.55 -4.00
CA THR A 139 -6.37 -8.95 -2.67
C THR A 139 -6.95 -7.55 -2.79
N GLU A 140 -6.41 -6.73 -3.70
CA GLU A 140 -6.96 -5.41 -3.97
C GLU A 140 -8.43 -5.49 -4.38
N GLN A 141 -8.76 -6.36 -5.32
CA GLN A 141 -10.12 -6.57 -5.82
C GLN A 141 -11.09 -7.08 -4.74
N LYS A 142 -10.71 -8.15 -4.03
CA LYS A 142 -11.62 -8.90 -3.15
C LYS A 142 -11.71 -8.33 -1.74
N ALA A 143 -10.67 -7.61 -1.30
CA ALA A 143 -10.62 -7.04 0.04
C ALA A 143 -10.77 -5.51 0.04
N PHE A 144 -9.97 -4.78 -0.75
CA PHE A 144 -9.90 -3.33 -0.64
C PHE A 144 -10.99 -2.62 -1.46
N ALA A 145 -11.05 -2.83 -2.76
CA ALA A 145 -12.03 -2.19 -3.64
C ALA A 145 -13.48 -2.52 -3.27
N LYS A 146 -13.70 -3.72 -2.73
CA LYS A 146 -14.99 -4.12 -2.18
C LYS A 146 -15.45 -3.26 -1.01
N MET A 147 -14.53 -2.64 -0.26
CA MET A 147 -14.88 -1.74 0.86
C MET A 147 -15.60 -0.49 0.37
N VAL A 148 -15.36 -0.06 -0.86
CA VAL A 148 -16.05 1.06 -1.52
C VAL A 148 -17.03 0.60 -2.60
N GLY A 149 -17.42 -0.68 -2.60
CA GLY A 149 -18.53 -1.23 -3.40
C GLY A 149 -18.17 -1.64 -4.81
N VAL A 150 -16.88 -1.68 -5.17
CA VAL A 150 -16.44 -2.18 -6.46
C VAL A 150 -16.50 -3.71 -6.46
N LEU A 151 -17.32 -4.27 -7.34
CA LEU A 151 -17.44 -5.70 -7.59
C LEU A 151 -17.07 -5.96 -9.05
N THR A 152 -16.06 -6.78 -9.26
CA THR A 152 -15.53 -7.06 -10.59
C THR A 152 -15.35 -8.58 -10.74
N ALA A 153 -15.57 -9.10 -11.94
CA ALA A 153 -15.35 -10.51 -12.23
C ALA A 153 -13.87 -10.89 -12.10
N ASP A 154 -13.57 -12.13 -11.73
CA ASP A 154 -12.21 -12.58 -11.45
C ASP A 154 -11.27 -12.50 -12.67
N ASP A 155 -11.82 -12.65 -13.88
CA ASP A 155 -11.09 -12.60 -15.15
C ASP A 155 -10.87 -11.17 -15.68
N ALA A 156 -11.58 -10.17 -15.14
CA ALA A 156 -11.47 -8.79 -15.61
C ALA A 156 -10.06 -8.19 -15.48
N LEU A 157 -9.27 -8.68 -14.52
CA LEU A 157 -7.89 -8.21 -14.28
C LEU A 157 -6.83 -8.93 -15.13
N ALA A 158 -7.24 -9.86 -16.00
CA ALA A 158 -6.31 -10.65 -16.80
C ALA A 158 -5.67 -9.87 -17.97
N THR A 159 -6.24 -8.75 -18.36
CA THR A 159 -5.73 -7.87 -19.43
C THR A 159 -5.39 -6.49 -18.90
N ASP A 160 -4.44 -5.81 -19.55
CA ASP A 160 -4.07 -4.43 -19.18
C ASP A 160 -5.27 -3.46 -19.31
N SER A 161 -6.14 -3.64 -20.30
CA SER A 161 -7.35 -2.83 -20.46
C SER A 161 -8.38 -3.11 -19.36
N GLY A 162 -8.57 -4.35 -18.98
CA GLY A 162 -9.46 -4.72 -17.88
C GLY A 162 -8.94 -4.24 -16.52
N LEU A 163 -7.63 -4.36 -16.28
CA LEU A 163 -7.00 -3.82 -15.09
C LEU A 163 -7.14 -2.29 -15.00
N LYS A 164 -6.96 -1.59 -16.13
CA LYS A 164 -7.18 -0.14 -16.18
C LYS A 164 -8.62 0.22 -15.85
N ALA A 165 -9.59 -0.41 -16.50
CA ALA A 165 -11.01 -0.15 -16.25
C ALA A 165 -11.40 -0.43 -14.79
N TYR A 166 -10.85 -1.47 -14.19
CA TYR A 166 -11.04 -1.79 -12.78
C TYR A 166 -10.49 -0.70 -11.86
N ARG A 167 -9.25 -0.23 -12.10
CA ARG A 167 -8.63 0.83 -11.30
C ARG A 167 -9.33 2.17 -11.46
N ASP A 168 -9.79 2.52 -12.66
CA ASP A 168 -10.62 3.70 -12.92
C ASP A 168 -11.94 3.62 -12.10
N ALA A 169 -12.58 2.45 -12.06
CA ALA A 169 -13.78 2.23 -11.27
C ALA A 169 -13.52 2.30 -9.76
N TYR A 170 -12.36 1.78 -9.30
CA TYR A 170 -11.98 1.84 -7.89
C TYR A 170 -11.68 3.27 -7.44
N ASP A 171 -10.93 4.04 -8.22
CA ASP A 171 -10.68 5.46 -7.98
C ASP A 171 -12.00 6.25 -7.91
N GLN A 172 -12.89 6.07 -8.88
CA GLN A 172 -14.19 6.71 -8.90
C GLN A 172 -15.08 6.33 -7.72
N ALA A 173 -15.02 5.09 -7.26
CA ALA A 173 -15.76 4.64 -6.09
C ALA A 173 -15.24 5.28 -4.80
N ILE A 174 -13.92 5.46 -4.65
CA ILE A 174 -13.32 6.19 -3.53
C ILE A 174 -13.80 7.65 -3.52
N ARG A 175 -13.77 8.34 -4.66
CA ARG A 175 -14.26 9.73 -4.81
C ARG A 175 -15.74 9.85 -4.47
N SER A 176 -16.53 8.91 -4.95
CA SER A 176 -17.97 8.88 -4.69
C SER A 176 -18.26 8.61 -3.21
N TYR A 177 -17.48 7.71 -2.58
CA TYR A 177 -17.58 7.46 -1.14
C TYR A 177 -17.22 8.70 -0.32
N HIS A 178 -16.13 9.39 -0.66
CA HIS A 178 -15.71 10.63 -0.01
C HIS A 178 -16.81 11.71 -0.10
N ALA A 179 -17.36 11.93 -1.30
CA ALA A 179 -18.39 12.96 -1.52
C ALA A 179 -19.71 12.68 -0.78
N GLN A 180 -20.05 11.40 -0.58
CA GLN A 180 -21.34 10.99 -0.01
C GLN A 180 -21.24 10.55 1.45
N GLY A 181 -20.04 10.28 1.96
CA GLY A 181 -19.77 9.75 3.30
C GLY A 181 -20.31 8.33 3.55
N LYS A 182 -20.80 7.64 2.50
CA LYS A 182 -21.38 6.31 2.61
C LYS A 182 -21.51 5.60 1.27
N LEU A 183 -21.55 4.28 1.31
CA LEU A 183 -21.86 3.37 0.22
C LEU A 183 -23.29 2.87 0.34
N ALA A 184 -24.17 3.20 -0.59
CA ALA A 184 -25.54 2.70 -0.62
C ALA A 184 -26.20 2.67 0.78
N GLY A 185 -25.99 3.71 1.61
CA GLY A 185 -26.52 3.80 2.96
C GLY A 185 -25.70 3.11 4.07
N LYS A 186 -24.56 2.50 3.73
CA LYS A 186 -23.66 1.84 4.71
C LYS A 186 -22.34 2.58 4.81
N VAL A 187 -21.84 2.78 6.02
CA VAL A 187 -20.49 3.29 6.28
C VAL A 187 -19.48 2.17 6.00
N ALA A 188 -18.36 2.48 5.33
CA ALA A 188 -17.27 1.53 5.15
C ALA A 188 -16.74 1.07 6.51
N LYS A 189 -16.26 -0.17 6.57
CA LYS A 189 -15.66 -0.72 7.80
C LYS A 189 -14.33 -0.06 8.15
N TRP A 190 -13.63 0.46 7.15
CA TRP A 190 -12.34 1.11 7.29
C TRP A 190 -12.46 2.60 7.04
N PRO A 191 -11.74 3.45 7.79
CA PRO A 191 -11.56 4.85 7.41
C PRO A 191 -10.98 4.95 6.00
N LEU A 192 -11.40 5.96 5.25
CA LEU A 192 -11.02 6.09 3.84
C LEU A 192 -9.51 6.29 3.67
N ARG A 193 -8.89 7.12 4.52
CA ARG A 193 -7.45 7.36 4.54
C ARG A 193 -6.68 6.05 4.78
N TYR A 194 -7.12 5.24 5.73
CA TYR A 194 -6.53 3.93 5.97
C TYR A 194 -6.66 3.01 4.75
N LEU A 195 -7.84 2.98 4.10
CA LEU A 195 -8.06 2.16 2.91
C LEU A 195 -7.07 2.51 1.80
N ILE A 196 -6.90 3.79 1.51
CA ILE A 196 -6.00 4.29 0.46
C ILE A 196 -4.54 3.92 0.80
N ARG A 197 -4.07 4.28 2.01
CA ARG A 197 -2.67 4.01 2.37
C ARG A 197 -2.35 2.52 2.47
N HIS A 198 -3.30 1.71 2.94
CA HIS A 198 -3.09 0.26 3.06
C HIS A 198 -3.13 -0.46 1.71
N ALA A 199 -3.99 -0.02 0.79
CA ALA A 199 -3.99 -0.50 -0.60
C ALA A 199 -2.67 -0.13 -1.30
N ALA A 200 -2.21 1.11 -1.16
CA ALA A 200 -0.92 1.56 -1.67
C ALA A 200 0.24 0.75 -1.09
N PHE A 201 0.26 0.52 0.23
CA PHE A 201 1.28 -0.29 0.90
C PHE A 201 1.32 -1.71 0.36
N HIS A 202 0.19 -2.39 0.27
CA HIS A 202 0.12 -3.77 -0.20
C HIS A 202 0.66 -3.91 -1.63
N THR A 203 0.30 -2.96 -2.49
CA THR A 203 0.80 -2.92 -3.88
C THR A 203 2.31 -2.71 -3.93
N LEU A 204 2.83 -1.74 -3.16
CA LEU A 204 4.27 -1.45 -3.12
C LEU A 204 5.08 -2.56 -2.48
N ASP A 205 4.60 -3.17 -1.40
CA ASP A 205 5.31 -4.25 -0.73
C ASP A 205 5.52 -5.44 -1.66
N HIS A 206 4.52 -5.76 -2.48
CA HIS A 206 4.66 -6.78 -3.52
C HIS A 206 5.50 -6.36 -4.72
N ALA A 207 5.50 -5.08 -5.10
CA ALA A 207 6.45 -4.60 -6.10
C ALA A 207 7.90 -4.74 -5.62
N TRP A 208 8.17 -4.34 -4.38
CA TRP A 208 9.51 -4.48 -3.79
C TRP A 208 9.86 -5.95 -3.50
N GLU A 209 8.89 -6.81 -3.17
CA GLU A 209 9.12 -8.26 -3.09
C GLU A 209 9.62 -8.83 -4.42
N MET A 210 9.04 -8.40 -5.54
CA MET A 210 9.47 -8.82 -6.87
C MET A 210 10.87 -8.28 -7.21
N GLU A 211 11.16 -7.01 -6.93
CA GLU A 211 12.51 -6.44 -7.15
C GLU A 211 13.58 -7.16 -6.34
N ASP A 212 13.30 -7.43 -5.05
CA ASP A 212 14.26 -8.08 -4.14
C ASP A 212 14.54 -9.53 -4.52
N LYS A 213 13.63 -10.17 -5.26
CA LYS A 213 13.72 -11.57 -5.72
C LYS A 213 14.06 -11.71 -7.21
N ASP A 214 14.25 -10.63 -7.90
CA ASP A 214 14.55 -10.65 -9.34
C ASP A 214 15.87 -11.33 -9.64
N LEU A 215 15.88 -12.27 -10.58
CA LEU A 215 17.07 -13.01 -11.00
C LEU A 215 17.85 -12.29 -12.11
N THR A 216 17.30 -11.24 -12.71
CA THR A 216 17.96 -10.47 -13.78
C THR A 216 18.79 -9.31 -13.24
N ALA A 217 18.59 -8.91 -11.99
CA ALA A 217 19.27 -7.78 -11.34
C ALA A 217 20.67 -8.12 -10.76
N LYS A 218 21.30 -9.21 -11.23
CA LYS A 218 22.64 -9.63 -10.77
C LYS A 218 23.73 -9.15 -11.67
#